data_858bedd51579aaeb95497a49949e11d9
#
_entry.id   858bedd51579aaeb95497a49949e11d9
#
_cell.length_a   1.000
_cell.length_b   1.000
_cell.length_c   1.000
_cell.angle_alpha   90.00
_cell.angle_beta   90.00
_cell.angle_gamma   90.00
#
_symmetry.space_group_name_H-M   'P 1'
#
loop_
_entity.id
_entity.type
_entity.pdbx_description
1 polymer ?
#
loop_
_entity_poly.entity_id
_entity_poly.type
_entity_poly.pdbx_seq_one_letter_code
_entity_poly.pdbx_strand_id
1 'polypeptide(L)'
;MLEEALRLSRIKRFAPSSEQSGQTSLFDEAETESTIALEATADEAALDSDAPTDDDLDADAAELDVIEPASPKQKPGRKPFASNLPREQIFITLSDEEKAGAISTFFTKAKEELDIIPAKVRILEYMQEKAVFLDTHQAEQKRRIIAATLPKHPVPGAMGSIELMVYVLVCKYCDGLPLYRQESILARYGGELGRATLANWIIALARPLQALVNLIRDHQLAGDIIMADETRIQVLKEPGRPATSDKFMWVTLGGPPGQPSVLFEYDPSRSKDVPMRLIEGFSGYLQTDGYAGYNAVCITNHITQVGCWDHTRRKFKEAQDAQPKPKKGKPHRASKADHLLSLINTLYMIERQIKPLSAAEKFQQRCQRSRPILNKIKAYVDDNRQKVPKEGLTGLAMTYLVNQWDKLTIYCTNGELNISNILAENAIRPFVIGRKAWLFSDTPKGARASAIHYSLIETAKANGLEPYTYLIHVLKALPNADTVEQIEALLPWNLKK
;
A
#
# COMPACT_ATOMS: atom_id res chain seq x y z
N MET A 1 -29.85 -7.01 20.08
CA MET A 1 -28.72 -7.86 19.66
C MET A 1 -28.97 -8.53 18.30
N LEU A 2 -29.92 -9.50 18.16
CA LEU A 2 -30.24 -10.13 16.87
C LEU A 2 -30.69 -9.09 15.82
N GLU A 3 -31.52 -8.13 16.21
CA GLU A 3 -31.97 -7.06 15.32
C GLU A 3 -30.83 -6.10 14.92
N GLU A 4 -29.91 -5.78 15.81
CA GLU A 4 -28.71 -4.96 15.51
C GLU A 4 -27.80 -5.70 14.54
N ALA A 5 -27.48 -6.97 14.80
CA ALA A 5 -26.67 -7.80 13.91
C ALA A 5 -27.35 -7.95 12.53
N LEU A 6 -28.67 -8.10 12.48
CA LEU A 6 -29.41 -8.18 11.22
C LEU A 6 -29.39 -6.86 10.44
N ARG A 7 -29.52 -5.71 11.13
CA ARG A 7 -29.42 -4.39 10.51
C ARG A 7 -28.06 -4.15 9.96
N LEU A 8 -27.00 -4.41 10.74
CA LEU A 8 -25.61 -4.28 10.28
C LEU A 8 -25.33 -5.19 9.08
N SER A 9 -25.78 -6.44 9.11
CA SER A 9 -25.67 -7.37 7.98
C SER A 9 -26.40 -6.86 6.73
N ARG A 10 -27.59 -6.25 6.87
CA ARG A 10 -28.31 -5.64 5.76
C ARG A 10 -27.58 -4.41 5.20
N ILE A 11 -27.04 -3.54 6.05
CA ILE A 11 -26.24 -2.39 5.63
C ILE A 11 -25.01 -2.86 4.86
N LYS A 12 -24.22 -3.79 5.42
CA LYS A 12 -23.05 -4.38 4.74
C LYS A 12 -23.39 -5.03 3.38
N ARG A 13 -24.61 -5.57 3.21
CA ARG A 13 -25.02 -6.28 1.98
C ARG A 13 -25.68 -5.40 0.93
N PHE A 14 -26.40 -4.36 1.33
CA PHE A 14 -27.29 -3.57 0.46
C PHE A 14 -27.03 -2.06 0.50
N ALA A 15 -25.95 -1.59 1.15
CA ALA A 15 -25.55 -0.19 1.04
C ALA A 15 -25.22 0.16 -0.43
N PRO A 16 -25.52 1.37 -0.89
CA PRO A 16 -25.16 1.80 -2.23
C PRO A 16 -23.64 1.63 -2.40
N SER A 17 -23.26 0.80 -3.38
CA SER A 17 -21.87 0.64 -3.75
C SER A 17 -21.50 1.71 -4.79
N SER A 18 -20.51 2.53 -4.52
CA SER A 18 -19.86 3.31 -5.57
C SER A 18 -18.86 2.43 -6.33
N GLU A 19 -18.39 2.84 -7.50
CA GLU A 19 -17.28 2.16 -8.18
C GLU A 19 -16.02 2.08 -7.31
N GLN A 20 -15.94 2.90 -6.26
CA GLN A 20 -14.88 2.91 -5.25
C GLN A 20 -15.14 1.91 -4.12
N SER A 21 -16.41 1.55 -3.84
CA SER A 21 -16.73 0.49 -2.88
C SER A 21 -16.74 -0.86 -3.61
N GLY A 22 -15.68 -1.64 -3.44
CA GLY A 22 -15.53 -2.94 -4.10
C GLY A 22 -16.69 -3.88 -3.81
N GLN A 23 -17.01 -4.71 -4.80
CA GLN A 23 -18.00 -5.80 -4.72
C GLN A 23 -17.76 -6.66 -3.45
N THR A 24 -18.55 -6.42 -2.42
CA THR A 24 -18.40 -7.07 -1.09
C THR A 24 -19.14 -8.41 -0.99
N SER A 25 -19.74 -8.94 -2.04
CA SER A 25 -20.76 -9.99 -1.90
C SER A 25 -20.29 -11.43 -2.13
N LEU A 26 -19.03 -11.69 -2.44
CA LEU A 26 -18.58 -13.06 -2.78
C LEU A 26 -17.36 -13.59 -2.00
N PHE A 27 -16.75 -12.82 -1.12
CA PHE A 27 -15.48 -13.22 -0.48
C PHE A 27 -15.47 -12.97 1.02
N ASP A 28 -14.73 -13.82 1.72
CA ASP A 28 -14.49 -13.99 3.16
C ASP A 28 -14.56 -12.76 4.09
N GLU A 29 -14.86 -13.01 5.37
CA GLU A 29 -14.87 -12.03 6.47
C GLU A 29 -13.63 -11.14 6.53
N ALA A 30 -12.44 -11.67 6.20
CA ALA A 30 -11.19 -10.89 6.12
C ALA A 30 -11.16 -9.90 4.94
N GLU A 31 -11.84 -10.21 3.84
CA GLU A 31 -12.01 -9.26 2.73
C GLU A 31 -13.00 -8.15 3.10
N THR A 32 -14.03 -8.50 3.85
CA THR A 32 -14.96 -7.51 4.40
C THR A 32 -14.24 -6.59 5.40
N GLU A 33 -13.40 -7.12 6.28
CA GLU A 33 -12.60 -6.31 7.20
C GLU A 33 -11.56 -5.42 6.49
N SER A 34 -10.87 -5.97 5.48
CA SER A 34 -9.90 -5.17 4.69
C SER A 34 -10.59 -4.17 3.75
N THR A 35 -11.81 -4.47 3.27
CA THR A 35 -12.61 -3.55 2.45
C THR A 35 -13.20 -2.42 3.30
N ILE A 36 -13.58 -2.71 4.55
CA ILE A 36 -14.04 -1.70 5.52
C ILE A 36 -12.85 -0.82 5.95
N ALA A 37 -11.64 -1.37 6.06
CA ALA A 37 -10.42 -0.58 6.26
C ALA A 37 -10.13 0.35 5.08
N LEU A 38 -10.43 -0.11 3.86
CA LEU A 38 -10.37 0.67 2.63
C LEU A 38 -11.39 1.83 2.61
N GLU A 39 -12.60 1.60 3.08
CA GLU A 39 -13.64 2.63 3.18
C GLU A 39 -13.31 3.67 4.26
N ALA A 40 -12.76 3.24 5.41
CA ALA A 40 -12.30 4.17 6.44
C ALA A 40 -11.14 5.06 5.95
N THR A 41 -10.26 4.54 5.08
CA THR A 41 -9.16 5.32 4.49
C THR A 41 -9.62 6.19 3.32
N ALA A 42 -10.65 5.77 2.58
CA ALA A 42 -11.29 6.59 1.56
C ALA A 42 -12.05 7.77 2.18
N ASP A 43 -12.71 7.56 3.31
CA ASP A 43 -13.34 8.62 4.11
C ASP A 43 -12.29 9.60 4.68
N GLU A 44 -11.11 9.14 5.11
CA GLU A 44 -10.02 10.03 5.52
C GLU A 44 -9.41 10.80 4.34
N ALA A 45 -9.29 10.18 3.16
CA ALA A 45 -8.83 10.87 1.96
C ALA A 45 -9.91 11.82 1.39
N ALA A 46 -11.18 11.50 1.55
CA ALA A 46 -12.31 12.35 1.18
C ALA A 46 -12.51 13.51 2.18
N LEU A 47 -12.19 13.29 3.46
CA LEU A 47 -12.22 14.33 4.50
C LEU A 47 -11.07 15.34 4.37
N ASP A 48 -9.98 15.00 3.64
CA ASP A 48 -8.95 15.98 3.25
C ASP A 48 -9.41 16.88 2.07
N SER A 49 -10.50 16.51 1.36
CA SER A 49 -11.09 17.31 0.27
C SER A 49 -12.31 18.12 0.70
N ASP A 50 -13.01 17.69 1.77
CA ASP A 50 -14.12 18.41 2.38
C ASP A 50 -13.71 18.80 3.82
N ALA A 51 -13.02 19.93 3.94
CA ALA A 51 -13.00 20.63 5.20
C ALA A 51 -14.47 20.96 5.54
N PRO A 52 -15.00 20.54 6.71
CA PRO A 52 -16.30 21.03 7.11
C PRO A 52 -16.21 22.54 7.16
N THR A 53 -17.03 23.20 6.36
CA THR A 53 -17.35 24.60 6.56
C THR A 53 -17.88 24.73 7.99
N ASP A 54 -17.46 25.80 8.68
CA ASP A 54 -17.76 26.10 10.08
C ASP A 54 -19.27 26.20 10.45
N ASP A 55 -20.17 25.78 9.58
CA ASP A 55 -21.63 25.96 9.76
C ASP A 55 -22.34 24.83 10.56
N ASP A 56 -21.66 23.76 10.97
CA ASP A 56 -22.34 22.64 11.65
C ASP A 56 -22.08 22.54 13.18
N LEU A 57 -21.45 23.52 13.81
CA LEU A 57 -21.12 23.47 15.25
C LEU A 57 -21.60 24.67 16.12
N ASP A 58 -22.37 25.59 15.58
CA ASP A 58 -22.95 26.68 16.40
C ASP A 58 -24.47 26.80 16.25
N ALA A 59 -25.16 25.98 17.00
CA ALA A 59 -26.55 26.25 17.38
C ALA A 59 -26.59 26.49 18.91
N ASP A 60 -25.97 27.53 19.36
CA ASP A 60 -26.34 28.28 20.57
C ASP A 60 -25.33 29.43 20.82
N ALA A 61 -25.45 30.51 20.09
CA ALA A 61 -25.17 31.88 20.55
C ALA A 61 -25.60 32.87 19.45
N ALA A 62 -26.71 33.51 19.70
CA ALA A 62 -27.17 34.62 18.87
C ALA A 62 -26.24 35.82 19.03
N GLU A 63 -25.71 36.32 17.93
CA GLU A 63 -25.64 37.76 17.66
C GLU A 63 -25.30 38.01 16.19
N LEU A 64 -26.05 38.94 15.60
CA LEU A 64 -26.04 39.32 14.19
C LEU A 64 -24.76 40.06 13.82
N ASP A 65 -24.08 39.59 12.76
CA ASP A 65 -23.27 40.50 11.95
C ASP A 65 -23.41 40.20 10.44
N VAL A 66 -23.32 41.29 9.69
CA VAL A 66 -23.72 41.48 8.30
C VAL A 66 -22.90 40.60 7.32
N ILE A 67 -23.58 39.79 6.52
CA ILE A 67 -22.98 38.94 5.45
C ILE A 67 -22.76 39.80 4.20
N GLU A 68 -21.49 40.03 3.84
CA GLU A 68 -21.14 40.46 2.49
C GLU A 68 -21.23 39.24 1.52
N PRO A 69 -21.72 39.39 0.27
CA PRO A 69 -21.91 38.27 -0.64
C PRO A 69 -20.56 37.75 -1.14
N ALA A 70 -20.29 36.49 -0.86
CA ALA A 70 -19.11 35.75 -1.35
C ALA A 70 -19.05 35.70 -2.89
N SER A 71 -17.93 36.14 -3.44
CA SER A 71 -17.62 36.03 -4.88
C SER A 71 -17.73 34.59 -5.38
N PRO A 72 -18.26 34.33 -6.60
CA PRO A 72 -18.41 32.99 -7.11
C PRO A 72 -17.01 32.33 -7.28
N LYS A 73 -16.79 31.20 -6.59
CA LYS A 73 -15.57 30.37 -6.73
C LYS A 73 -15.42 29.95 -8.19
N GLN A 74 -14.42 30.45 -8.88
CA GLN A 74 -14.08 29.98 -10.23
C GLN A 74 -13.76 28.50 -10.18
N LYS A 75 -14.42 27.70 -11.01
CA LYS A 75 -14.10 26.26 -11.17
C LYS A 75 -12.63 26.16 -11.58
N PRO A 76 -11.81 25.31 -10.92
CA PRO A 76 -10.42 25.17 -11.31
C PRO A 76 -10.34 24.72 -12.78
N GLY A 77 -9.59 25.47 -13.60
CA GLY A 77 -9.34 25.14 -14.99
C GLY A 77 -8.58 23.82 -15.13
N ARG A 78 -8.59 23.26 -16.34
CA ARG A 78 -7.84 22.01 -16.67
C ARG A 78 -6.36 22.18 -16.29
N LYS A 79 -5.81 21.26 -15.48
CA LYS A 79 -4.38 21.27 -15.13
C LYS A 79 -3.53 21.09 -16.40
N PRO A 80 -2.43 21.83 -16.58
CA PRO A 80 -1.54 21.66 -17.72
C PRO A 80 -0.89 20.27 -17.68
N PHE A 81 -0.50 19.75 -18.84
CA PHE A 81 0.27 18.50 -18.92
C PHE A 81 1.66 18.67 -18.28
N ALA A 82 2.19 17.58 -17.71
CA ALA A 82 3.49 17.56 -17.05
C ALA A 82 4.60 18.06 -18.01
N SER A 83 5.51 18.89 -17.50
CA SER A 83 6.57 19.51 -18.28
C SER A 83 7.64 18.51 -18.78
N ASN A 84 7.80 17.39 -18.06
CA ASN A 84 8.77 16.33 -18.36
C ASN A 84 8.32 15.38 -19.49
N LEU A 85 7.08 15.47 -19.97
CA LEU A 85 6.64 14.67 -21.11
C LEU A 85 7.25 15.23 -22.41
N PRO A 86 7.76 14.36 -23.31
CA PRO A 86 8.21 14.79 -24.63
C PRO A 86 7.05 15.38 -25.43
N ARG A 87 7.34 16.42 -26.22
CA ARG A 87 6.35 17.10 -27.06
C ARG A 87 6.74 16.95 -28.50
N GLU A 88 5.86 16.35 -29.28
CA GLU A 88 5.97 16.26 -30.75
C GLU A 88 5.11 17.35 -31.36
N GLN A 89 5.71 18.16 -32.24
CA GLN A 89 5.01 19.24 -32.94
C GLN A 89 4.40 18.72 -34.24
N ILE A 90 3.08 18.81 -34.36
CA ILE A 90 2.34 18.49 -35.58
C ILE A 90 1.97 19.81 -36.23
N PHE A 91 2.54 20.07 -37.40
CA PHE A 91 2.27 21.28 -38.19
C PHE A 91 1.07 21.06 -39.09
N ILE A 92 -0.01 21.80 -38.86
CA ILE A 92 -1.18 21.83 -39.73
C ILE A 92 -1.02 23.04 -40.65
N THR A 93 -0.85 22.79 -41.91
CA THR A 93 -0.59 23.83 -42.92
C THR A 93 -1.84 24.16 -43.72
N LEU A 94 -1.97 25.43 -44.12
CA LEU A 94 -2.97 25.86 -45.11
C LEU A 94 -2.62 25.29 -46.47
N SER A 95 -3.59 25.07 -47.31
CA SER A 95 -3.42 24.71 -48.71
C SER A 95 -2.77 25.88 -49.51
N ASP A 96 -2.22 25.59 -50.67
CA ASP A 96 -1.64 26.64 -51.52
C ASP A 96 -2.67 27.66 -51.98
N GLU A 97 -3.92 27.24 -52.20
CA GLU A 97 -5.03 28.12 -52.51
C GLU A 97 -5.38 29.07 -51.34
N GLU A 98 -5.37 28.60 -50.14
CA GLU A 98 -5.62 29.41 -48.91
C GLU A 98 -4.46 30.37 -48.60
N LYS A 99 -3.25 30.10 -49.11
CA LYS A 99 -2.08 30.95 -48.94
C LYS A 99 -1.98 32.02 -50.03
N ALA A 100 -2.76 31.90 -51.11
CA ALA A 100 -2.67 32.82 -52.26
C ALA A 100 -2.98 34.25 -51.81
N GLY A 101 -1.97 35.17 -51.97
CA GLY A 101 -2.08 36.55 -51.55
C GLY A 101 -1.68 36.84 -50.09
N ALA A 102 -1.26 35.89 -49.32
CA ALA A 102 -0.77 36.11 -47.98
C ALA A 102 0.60 36.82 -47.97
N ILE A 103 0.75 37.84 -47.14
CA ILE A 103 2.03 38.57 -47.01
C ILE A 103 3.03 37.75 -46.17
N SER A 104 2.57 36.99 -45.18
CA SER A 104 3.40 36.06 -44.37
C SER A 104 2.55 34.98 -43.73
N THR A 105 3.17 33.88 -43.41
CA THR A 105 2.55 32.77 -42.64
C THR A 105 3.36 32.50 -41.37
N PHE A 106 2.69 32.19 -40.31
CA PHE A 106 3.32 31.80 -39.05
C PHE A 106 2.51 30.73 -38.33
N PHE A 107 3.16 29.98 -37.45
CA PHE A 107 2.50 28.95 -36.66
C PHE A 107 2.30 29.43 -35.21
N THR A 108 1.13 29.13 -34.65
CA THR A 108 0.82 29.35 -33.25
C THR A 108 0.34 28.03 -32.63
N LYS A 109 0.59 27.85 -31.34
CA LYS A 109 0.11 26.69 -30.61
C LYS A 109 -1.42 26.77 -30.46
N ALA A 110 -2.15 25.88 -31.12
CA ALA A 110 -3.61 25.82 -31.09
C ALA A 110 -4.12 24.97 -29.90
N LYS A 111 -3.54 23.78 -29.68
CA LYS A 111 -3.93 22.86 -28.60
C LYS A 111 -2.79 21.91 -28.24
N GLU A 112 -2.95 21.21 -27.12
CA GLU A 112 -2.15 20.02 -26.75
C GLU A 112 -3.10 18.85 -26.54
N GLU A 113 -2.68 17.66 -26.96
CA GLU A 113 -3.35 16.39 -26.75
C GLU A 113 -2.33 15.41 -26.14
N LEU A 114 -2.80 14.59 -25.19
CA LEU A 114 -2.00 13.48 -24.66
C LEU A 114 -2.16 12.29 -25.60
N ASP A 115 -1.04 11.78 -26.11
CA ASP A 115 -0.99 10.60 -26.97
C ASP A 115 -0.27 9.44 -26.29
N ILE A 116 -0.49 8.22 -26.75
CA ILE A 116 0.15 6.99 -26.27
C ILE A 116 0.65 6.16 -27.45
N ILE A 117 1.92 5.75 -27.37
CA ILE A 117 2.48 4.76 -28.29
C ILE A 117 2.28 3.38 -27.68
N PRO A 118 1.52 2.47 -28.32
CA PRO A 118 1.33 1.11 -27.81
C PRO A 118 2.67 0.35 -27.67
N ALA A 119 2.74 -0.58 -26.71
CA ALA A 119 3.92 -1.40 -26.49
C ALA A 119 4.28 -2.20 -27.77
N LYS A 120 5.59 -2.33 -28.03
CA LYS A 120 6.13 -3.13 -29.14
C LYS A 120 6.94 -4.29 -28.58
N VAL A 121 6.68 -5.49 -29.08
CA VAL A 121 7.50 -6.68 -28.81
C VAL A 121 8.52 -6.82 -29.94
N ARG A 122 9.78 -7.13 -29.59
CA ARG A 122 10.88 -7.34 -30.54
C ARG A 122 11.78 -8.47 -30.08
N ILE A 123 12.51 -9.06 -31.02
CA ILE A 123 13.55 -10.03 -30.72
C ILE A 123 14.90 -9.31 -30.65
N LEU A 124 15.69 -9.59 -29.61
CA LEU A 124 17.07 -9.13 -29.47
C LEU A 124 18.00 -10.28 -29.92
N GLU A 125 18.68 -10.10 -31.03
CA GLU A 125 19.71 -11.04 -31.49
C GLU A 125 21.08 -10.59 -30.99
N TYR A 126 21.71 -11.42 -30.14
CA TYR A 126 23.06 -11.17 -29.64
C TYR A 126 24.10 -11.80 -30.57
N MET A 127 24.74 -10.99 -31.40
CA MET A 127 25.84 -11.41 -32.26
C MET A 127 27.15 -11.37 -31.47
N GLN A 128 27.75 -12.55 -31.25
CA GLN A 128 28.96 -12.71 -30.44
C GLN A 128 30.19 -12.80 -31.32
N GLU A 129 31.11 -11.86 -31.18
CA GLU A 129 32.40 -11.92 -31.86
C GLU A 129 33.28 -13.04 -31.30
N LYS A 130 33.93 -13.80 -32.19
CA LYS A 130 34.86 -14.86 -31.85
C LYS A 130 36.17 -14.68 -32.63
N ALA A 131 37.30 -14.73 -31.89
CA ALA A 131 38.63 -14.68 -32.47
C ALA A 131 39.32 -16.06 -32.40
N VAL A 132 39.95 -16.44 -33.48
CA VAL A 132 40.70 -17.70 -33.56
C VAL A 132 42.21 -17.37 -33.45
N PHE A 133 42.85 -17.99 -32.49
CA PHE A 133 44.30 -17.89 -32.27
C PHE A 133 44.97 -19.21 -32.60
N LEU A 134 46.17 -19.14 -33.24
CA LEU A 134 47.03 -20.31 -33.42
C LEU A 134 48.01 -20.35 -32.24
N ASP A 135 48.08 -21.47 -31.55
CA ASP A 135 49.07 -21.71 -30.52
C ASP A 135 50.38 -22.20 -31.16
N THR A 136 51.32 -21.28 -31.29
CA THR A 136 52.60 -21.52 -31.97
C THR A 136 53.63 -22.22 -31.09
N HIS A 137 53.31 -22.46 -29.81
CA HIS A 137 54.23 -23.07 -28.85
C HIS A 137 54.10 -24.58 -28.68
N GLN A 138 53.21 -25.26 -29.40
CA GLN A 138 53.05 -26.70 -29.40
C GLN A 138 53.36 -27.28 -30.79
N ALA A 139 54.00 -28.46 -30.83
CA ALA A 139 54.31 -29.17 -32.09
C ALA A 139 53.08 -29.48 -32.93
N GLU A 140 51.89 -29.59 -32.33
CA GLU A 140 50.60 -29.62 -33.00
C GLU A 140 49.96 -28.25 -32.91
N GLN A 141 49.69 -27.55 -34.02
CA GLN A 141 49.03 -26.25 -34.11
C GLN A 141 47.58 -26.37 -33.57
N LYS A 142 47.38 -26.23 -32.25
CA LYS A 142 46.06 -26.18 -31.65
C LYS A 142 45.44 -24.81 -31.85
N ARG A 143 44.21 -24.77 -32.34
CA ARG A 143 43.41 -23.55 -32.47
C ARG A 143 42.72 -23.27 -31.16
N ARG A 144 42.90 -22.07 -30.59
CA ARG A 144 42.17 -21.58 -29.43
C ARG A 144 41.17 -20.53 -29.91
N ILE A 145 39.89 -20.72 -29.57
CA ILE A 145 38.83 -19.76 -29.86
C ILE A 145 38.51 -18.98 -28.59
N ILE A 146 38.60 -17.66 -28.65
CA ILE A 146 38.12 -16.73 -27.61
C ILE A 146 36.87 -16.06 -28.14
N ALA A 147 35.80 -16.03 -27.32
CA ALA A 147 34.56 -15.38 -27.61
C ALA A 147 34.34 -14.18 -26.66
N ALA A 148 33.74 -13.11 -27.14
CA ALA A 148 33.37 -11.96 -26.34
C ALA A 148 32.43 -12.40 -25.18
N THR A 149 32.58 -11.80 -24.01
CA THR A 149 31.74 -12.14 -22.85
C THR A 149 30.33 -11.57 -23.04
N LEU A 150 29.34 -12.43 -22.92
CA LEU A 150 27.94 -12.01 -22.91
C LEU A 150 27.55 -11.39 -21.57
N PRO A 151 26.63 -10.42 -21.56
CA PRO A 151 26.11 -9.87 -20.31
C PRO A 151 25.51 -10.95 -19.40
N LYS A 152 25.80 -10.89 -18.10
CA LYS A 152 25.18 -11.79 -17.13
C LYS A 152 23.68 -11.53 -17.04
N HIS A 153 22.89 -12.59 -17.00
CA HIS A 153 21.44 -12.52 -16.87
C HIS A 153 20.98 -13.06 -15.53
N PRO A 154 20.06 -12.40 -14.78
CA PRO A 154 19.62 -12.83 -13.46
C PRO A 154 18.91 -14.20 -13.47
N VAL A 155 18.39 -14.63 -14.63
CA VAL A 155 17.80 -15.96 -14.86
C VAL A 155 18.53 -16.59 -16.05
N PRO A 156 19.59 -17.38 -15.82
CA PRO A 156 20.34 -18.02 -16.91
C PRO A 156 19.46 -18.88 -17.80
N GLY A 157 19.67 -18.78 -19.11
CA GLY A 157 18.92 -19.55 -20.11
C GLY A 157 17.49 -19.10 -20.36
N ALA A 158 17.04 -18.01 -19.74
CA ALA A 158 15.74 -17.45 -20.04
C ALA A 158 15.69 -16.81 -21.43
N MET A 159 14.55 -17.00 -22.13
CA MET A 159 14.32 -16.39 -23.44
C MET A 159 13.83 -14.94 -23.39
N GLY A 160 13.44 -14.44 -22.23
CA GLY A 160 12.98 -13.06 -22.03
C GLY A 160 14.12 -12.14 -21.61
N SER A 161 14.17 -10.93 -22.15
CA SER A 161 15.08 -9.89 -21.65
C SER A 161 14.73 -9.45 -20.23
N ILE A 162 15.66 -8.78 -19.55
CA ILE A 162 15.42 -8.20 -18.22
C ILE A 162 14.24 -7.23 -18.29
N GLU A 163 14.18 -6.40 -19.32
CA GLU A 163 13.10 -5.42 -19.54
C GLU A 163 11.73 -6.08 -19.66
N LEU A 164 11.63 -7.19 -20.38
CA LEU A 164 10.37 -7.93 -20.50
C LEU A 164 9.98 -8.59 -19.17
N MET A 165 10.94 -9.15 -18.43
CA MET A 165 10.67 -9.74 -17.11
C MET A 165 10.19 -8.69 -16.12
N VAL A 166 10.82 -7.50 -16.10
CA VAL A 166 10.39 -6.38 -15.25
C VAL A 166 9.01 -5.88 -15.66
N TYR A 167 8.72 -5.78 -16.97
CA TYR A 167 7.39 -5.44 -17.45
C TYR A 167 6.33 -6.41 -16.90
N VAL A 168 6.61 -7.72 -16.94
CA VAL A 168 5.71 -8.75 -16.39
C VAL A 168 5.51 -8.58 -14.87
N LEU A 169 6.58 -8.24 -14.13
CA LEU A 169 6.49 -7.98 -12.69
C LEU A 169 5.62 -6.76 -12.38
N VAL A 170 5.87 -5.63 -13.06
CA VAL A 170 5.14 -4.38 -12.84
C VAL A 170 3.67 -4.56 -13.20
N CYS A 171 3.35 -5.12 -14.37
CA CYS A 171 1.98 -5.44 -14.75
C CYS A 171 1.26 -6.30 -13.72
N LYS A 172 1.96 -7.27 -13.09
CA LYS A 172 1.33 -8.14 -12.08
C LYS A 172 1.16 -7.45 -10.74
N TYR A 173 2.19 -6.78 -10.25
CA TYR A 173 2.26 -6.33 -8.85
C TYR A 173 1.91 -4.85 -8.65
N CYS A 174 2.05 -4.02 -9.69
CA CYS A 174 1.59 -2.63 -9.66
C CYS A 174 0.20 -2.48 -10.29
N ASP A 175 -0.02 -3.11 -11.45
CA ASP A 175 -1.24 -2.91 -12.25
C ASP A 175 -2.30 -3.99 -11.99
N GLY A 176 -1.98 -5.01 -11.17
CA GLY A 176 -2.91 -6.08 -10.81
C GLY A 176 -3.26 -7.04 -11.95
N LEU A 177 -2.50 -7.06 -13.06
CA LEU A 177 -2.77 -7.91 -14.22
C LEU A 177 -2.37 -9.36 -13.99
N PRO A 178 -3.29 -10.33 -13.96
CA PRO A 178 -2.98 -11.75 -13.86
C PRO A 178 -2.16 -12.23 -15.07
N LEU A 179 -1.32 -13.24 -14.88
CA LEU A 179 -0.43 -13.74 -15.93
C LEU A 179 -1.17 -14.25 -17.18
N TYR A 180 -2.37 -14.83 -17.02
CA TYR A 180 -3.19 -15.25 -18.16
C TYR A 180 -3.65 -14.08 -19.04
N ARG A 181 -3.89 -12.90 -18.46
CA ARG A 181 -4.19 -11.68 -19.22
C ARG A 181 -2.94 -11.14 -19.90
N GLN A 182 -1.79 -11.18 -19.22
CA GLN A 182 -0.52 -10.76 -19.80
C GLN A 182 -0.12 -11.65 -20.98
N GLU A 183 -0.33 -12.96 -20.91
CA GLU A 183 -0.19 -13.91 -22.04
C GLU A 183 -1.01 -13.43 -23.26
N SER A 184 -2.29 -13.11 -23.05
CA SER A 184 -3.16 -12.61 -24.12
C SER A 184 -2.74 -11.23 -24.64
N ILE A 185 -2.21 -10.34 -23.78
CA ILE A 185 -1.70 -9.02 -24.17
C ILE A 185 -0.45 -9.17 -25.05
N LEU A 186 0.52 -9.98 -24.61
CA LEU A 186 1.75 -10.22 -25.36
C LEU A 186 1.48 -10.89 -26.72
N ALA A 187 0.53 -11.84 -26.79
CA ALA A 187 0.14 -12.48 -28.03
C ALA A 187 -0.41 -11.48 -29.07
N ARG A 188 -1.19 -10.46 -28.64
CA ARG A 188 -1.65 -9.38 -29.54
C ARG A 188 -0.53 -8.55 -30.15
N TYR A 189 0.63 -8.50 -29.51
CA TYR A 189 1.84 -7.83 -29.99
C TYR A 189 2.83 -8.79 -30.67
N GLY A 190 2.43 -10.05 -30.95
CA GLY A 190 3.25 -11.06 -31.59
C GLY A 190 4.20 -11.83 -30.67
N GLY A 191 4.07 -11.65 -29.33
CA GLY A 191 4.89 -12.37 -28.35
C GLY A 191 4.17 -13.64 -27.84
N GLU A 192 4.50 -14.80 -28.36
CA GLU A 192 3.92 -16.07 -27.92
C GLU A 192 4.63 -16.61 -26.68
N LEU A 193 4.14 -16.22 -25.49
CA LEU A 193 4.68 -16.62 -24.20
C LEU A 193 3.58 -17.15 -23.30
N GLY A 194 3.65 -18.44 -22.94
CA GLY A 194 2.66 -19.05 -22.06
C GLY A 194 2.79 -18.57 -20.59
N ARG A 195 1.65 -18.49 -19.89
CA ARG A 195 1.57 -18.10 -18.47
C ARG A 195 2.50 -18.88 -17.54
N ALA A 196 2.79 -20.15 -17.86
CA ALA A 196 3.73 -20.98 -17.08
C ALA A 196 5.16 -20.45 -17.17
N THR A 197 5.59 -19.99 -18.36
CA THR A 197 6.90 -19.35 -18.57
C THR A 197 7.00 -18.06 -17.77
N LEU A 198 5.98 -17.22 -17.83
CA LEU A 198 5.91 -15.95 -17.07
C LEU A 198 5.98 -16.24 -15.55
N ALA A 199 5.24 -17.23 -15.06
CA ALA A 199 5.27 -17.62 -13.65
C ALA A 199 6.66 -18.15 -13.22
N ASN A 200 7.31 -18.94 -14.05
CA ASN A 200 8.65 -19.44 -13.78
C ASN A 200 9.69 -18.32 -13.70
N TRP A 201 9.59 -17.28 -14.55
CA TRP A 201 10.47 -16.10 -14.46
C TRP A 201 10.28 -15.36 -13.15
N ILE A 202 9.04 -15.12 -12.73
CA ILE A 202 8.73 -14.48 -11.45
C ILE A 202 9.34 -15.25 -10.28
N ILE A 203 9.17 -16.57 -10.26
CA ILE A 203 9.71 -17.42 -9.19
C ILE A 203 11.25 -17.46 -9.24
N ALA A 204 11.85 -17.53 -10.43
CA ALA A 204 13.30 -17.56 -10.58
C ALA A 204 13.97 -16.25 -10.15
N LEU A 205 13.37 -15.11 -10.49
CA LEU A 205 13.88 -13.78 -10.10
C LEU A 205 13.87 -13.54 -8.59
N ALA A 206 12.96 -14.18 -7.85
CA ALA A 206 12.90 -14.04 -6.40
C ALA A 206 14.19 -14.48 -5.71
N ARG A 207 14.90 -15.49 -6.24
CA ARG A 207 16.13 -16.02 -5.63
C ARG A 207 17.27 -14.98 -5.55
N PRO A 208 17.70 -14.35 -6.65
CA PRO A 208 18.75 -13.34 -6.58
C PRO A 208 18.30 -12.09 -5.78
N LEU A 209 17.02 -11.74 -5.82
CA LEU A 209 16.46 -10.56 -5.11
C LEU A 209 16.34 -10.77 -3.59
N GLN A 210 16.43 -12.01 -3.09
CA GLN A 210 16.34 -12.30 -1.65
C GLN A 210 17.43 -11.58 -0.84
N ALA A 211 18.64 -11.42 -1.38
CA ALA A 211 19.72 -10.73 -0.69
C ALA A 211 19.35 -9.26 -0.38
N LEU A 212 18.74 -8.55 -1.32
CA LEU A 212 18.24 -7.20 -1.10
C LEU A 212 17.13 -7.15 -0.04
N VAL A 213 16.20 -8.10 -0.08
CA VAL A 213 15.11 -8.16 0.93
C VAL A 213 15.68 -8.42 2.32
N ASN A 214 16.72 -9.22 2.45
CA ASN A 214 17.39 -9.44 3.74
C ASN A 214 18.04 -8.14 4.26
N LEU A 215 18.76 -7.40 3.41
CA LEU A 215 19.34 -6.11 3.78
C LEU A 215 18.28 -5.06 4.14
N ILE A 216 17.14 -5.05 3.42
CA ILE A 216 16.00 -4.19 3.78
C ILE A 216 15.46 -4.58 5.16
N ARG A 217 15.42 -5.87 5.51
CA ARG A 217 14.99 -6.34 6.83
C ARG A 217 15.94 -5.85 7.92
N ASP A 218 17.25 -6.06 7.75
CA ASP A 218 18.27 -5.61 8.72
C ASP A 218 18.15 -4.11 8.96
N HIS A 219 17.97 -3.34 7.88
CA HIS A 219 17.74 -1.91 7.94
C HIS A 219 16.42 -1.54 8.66
N GLN A 220 15.33 -2.27 8.40
CA GLN A 220 14.05 -2.05 9.07
C GLN A 220 14.13 -2.27 10.57
N LEU A 221 14.84 -3.32 11.00
CA LEU A 221 15.04 -3.67 12.41
C LEU A 221 15.94 -2.66 13.15
N ALA A 222 16.73 -1.89 12.45
CA ALA A 222 17.54 -0.80 13.00
C ALA A 222 16.76 0.50 13.28
N GLY A 223 15.50 0.58 12.85
CA GLY A 223 14.61 1.71 13.13
C GLY A 223 13.95 1.62 14.51
N ASP A 224 13.31 2.71 14.94
CA ASP A 224 12.64 2.79 16.25
C ASP A 224 11.18 2.33 16.24
N ILE A 225 10.56 2.30 15.07
CA ILE A 225 9.13 2.02 14.91
C ILE A 225 8.92 1.00 13.80
N ILE A 226 8.19 -0.06 14.10
CA ILE A 226 7.66 -0.99 13.11
C ILE A 226 6.14 -0.99 13.21
N MET A 227 5.48 -0.90 12.05
CA MET A 227 4.05 -1.16 11.90
C MET A 227 3.87 -2.51 11.23
N ALA A 228 2.88 -3.30 11.65
CA ALA A 228 2.63 -4.62 11.09
C ALA A 228 1.14 -4.87 10.90
N ASP A 229 0.86 -5.63 9.85
CA ASP A 229 -0.49 -6.11 9.53
C ASP A 229 -0.39 -7.44 8.76
N GLU A 230 -1.49 -8.18 8.63
CA GLU A 230 -1.54 -9.40 7.85
C GLU A 230 -2.89 -9.57 7.14
N THR A 231 -2.87 -10.25 6.00
CA THR A 231 -4.07 -10.58 5.24
C THR A 231 -4.06 -12.03 4.77
N ARG A 232 -5.22 -12.61 4.57
CA ARG A 232 -5.35 -13.98 4.05
C ARG A 232 -4.91 -14.05 2.59
N ILE A 233 -4.32 -15.19 2.23
CA ILE A 233 -4.01 -15.59 0.86
C ILE A 233 -4.36 -17.07 0.67
N GLN A 234 -4.97 -17.42 -0.46
CA GLN A 234 -5.16 -18.80 -0.84
C GLN A 234 -3.91 -19.33 -1.54
N VAL A 235 -3.37 -20.45 -1.05
CA VAL A 235 -2.27 -21.20 -1.69
C VAL A 235 -2.74 -22.64 -1.86
N LEU A 236 -2.79 -23.11 -3.12
CA LEU A 236 -3.46 -24.37 -3.44
C LEU A 236 -2.65 -25.59 -3.00
N LYS A 237 -1.32 -25.57 -3.22
CA LYS A 237 -0.44 -26.72 -3.00
C LYS A 237 0.48 -26.53 -1.79
N GLU A 238 -0.09 -26.08 -0.65
CA GLU A 238 0.66 -26.01 0.60
C GLU A 238 0.83 -27.41 1.20
N PRO A 239 2.06 -27.89 1.42
CA PRO A 239 2.29 -29.21 2.00
C PRO A 239 1.61 -29.38 3.36
N GLY A 240 0.88 -30.49 3.52
CA GLY A 240 0.22 -30.82 4.79
C GLY A 240 -1.00 -29.96 5.14
N ARG A 241 -1.47 -29.10 4.22
CA ARG A 241 -2.65 -28.25 4.46
C ARG A 241 -3.63 -28.29 3.28
N PRO A 242 -4.95 -28.33 3.52
CA PRO A 242 -5.95 -28.21 2.46
C PRO A 242 -5.82 -26.88 1.70
N ALA A 243 -6.22 -26.87 0.43
CA ALA A 243 -6.26 -25.65 -0.38
C ALA A 243 -7.18 -24.57 0.23
N THR A 244 -8.24 -25.00 0.91
CA THR A 244 -9.24 -24.14 1.58
C THR A 244 -8.78 -23.57 2.93
N SER A 245 -7.66 -24.06 3.50
CA SER A 245 -7.17 -23.52 4.77
C SER A 245 -6.59 -22.12 4.63
N ASP A 246 -6.78 -21.28 5.63
CA ASP A 246 -6.23 -19.94 5.68
C ASP A 246 -4.70 -19.97 5.72
N LYS A 247 -4.09 -19.18 4.88
CA LYS A 247 -2.66 -18.84 4.87
C LYS A 247 -2.55 -17.32 4.83
N PHE A 248 -1.39 -16.76 5.16
CA PHE A 248 -1.28 -15.32 5.40
C PHE A 248 -0.12 -14.71 4.65
N MET A 249 -0.36 -13.49 4.19
CA MET A 249 0.66 -12.55 3.76
C MET A 249 0.79 -11.51 4.86
N TRP A 250 1.96 -11.42 5.45
CA TRP A 250 2.32 -10.47 6.48
C TRP A 250 2.98 -9.27 5.84
N VAL A 251 2.78 -8.09 6.39
CA VAL A 251 3.49 -6.87 6.01
C VAL A 251 4.09 -6.22 7.25
N THR A 252 5.32 -5.75 7.11
CA THR A 252 5.95 -4.87 8.10
C THR A 252 6.43 -3.61 7.40
N LEU A 253 6.20 -2.48 8.04
CA LEU A 253 6.61 -1.16 7.58
C LEU A 253 7.48 -0.51 8.65
N GLY A 254 8.64 0.06 8.30
CA GLY A 254 9.55 0.68 9.26
C GLY A 254 10.79 1.23 8.60
N GLY A 255 11.87 1.33 9.38
CA GLY A 255 13.18 1.82 8.99
C GLY A 255 13.51 3.17 9.60
N PRO A 256 14.77 3.60 9.52
CA PRO A 256 15.21 4.91 10.00
C PRO A 256 14.51 6.07 9.28
N PRO A 257 14.44 7.27 9.89
CA PRO A 257 13.84 8.45 9.29
C PRO A 257 14.38 8.74 7.89
N GLY A 258 13.48 8.99 6.94
CA GLY A 258 13.82 9.28 5.54
C GLY A 258 14.17 8.07 4.67
N GLN A 259 14.17 6.87 5.23
CA GLN A 259 14.50 5.61 4.54
C GLN A 259 13.40 4.55 4.82
N PRO A 260 12.16 4.78 4.43
CA PRO A 260 11.06 3.86 4.70
C PRO A 260 11.26 2.54 3.97
N SER A 261 10.92 1.44 4.63
CA SER A 261 10.93 0.09 4.07
C SER A 261 9.59 -0.59 4.26
N VAL A 262 9.19 -1.39 3.29
CA VAL A 262 7.99 -2.22 3.31
C VAL A 262 8.38 -3.64 2.99
N LEU A 263 8.13 -4.56 3.89
CA LEU A 263 8.44 -5.98 3.72
C LEU A 263 7.19 -6.82 3.77
N PHE A 264 7.07 -7.70 2.78
CA PHE A 264 6.05 -8.74 2.75
C PHE A 264 6.67 -10.09 3.04
N GLU A 265 5.94 -10.94 3.76
CA GLU A 265 6.35 -12.31 4.00
C GLU A 265 5.15 -13.25 3.97
N TYR A 266 5.28 -14.35 3.23
CA TYR A 266 4.29 -15.42 3.20
C TYR A 266 4.55 -16.42 4.33
N ASP A 267 3.50 -16.69 5.13
CA ASP A 267 3.52 -17.79 6.10
C ASP A 267 2.19 -18.55 6.03
N PRO A 268 2.20 -19.90 6.09
CA PRO A 268 0.98 -20.70 6.14
C PRO A 268 0.22 -20.57 7.47
N SER A 269 0.76 -19.86 8.46
CA SER A 269 0.21 -19.73 9.80
C SER A 269 -0.03 -18.27 10.16
N ARG A 270 -1.01 -18.08 11.08
CA ARG A 270 -1.21 -16.83 11.84
C ARG A 270 -0.79 -16.98 13.29
N SER A 271 0.09 -17.94 13.62
CA SER A 271 0.52 -18.16 15.00
C SER A 271 1.41 -17.02 15.50
N LYS A 272 1.54 -16.92 16.84
CA LYS A 272 2.46 -15.98 17.51
C LYS A 272 3.93 -16.15 17.10
N ASP A 273 4.31 -17.33 16.57
CA ASP A 273 5.68 -17.62 16.17
C ASP A 273 6.09 -16.84 14.91
N VAL A 274 5.10 -16.42 14.10
CA VAL A 274 5.37 -15.62 12.89
C VAL A 274 5.86 -14.22 13.24
N PRO A 275 5.14 -13.39 14.04
CA PRO A 275 5.69 -12.12 14.52
C PRO A 275 7.02 -12.26 15.26
N MET A 276 7.20 -13.32 16.08
CA MET A 276 8.47 -13.58 16.79
C MET A 276 9.64 -13.65 15.81
N ARG A 277 9.47 -14.33 14.67
CA ARG A 277 10.48 -14.48 13.63
C ARG A 277 10.63 -13.21 12.77
N LEU A 278 9.52 -12.55 12.42
CA LEU A 278 9.53 -11.39 11.52
C LEU A 278 10.34 -10.22 12.08
N ILE A 279 10.21 -9.96 13.38
CA ILE A 279 10.84 -8.84 14.07
C ILE A 279 11.80 -9.32 15.18
N GLU A 280 12.45 -10.46 14.95
CA GLU A 280 13.50 -10.99 15.83
C GLU A 280 14.63 -9.94 15.96
N GLY A 281 15.03 -9.67 17.20
CA GLY A 281 16.06 -8.68 17.51
C GLY A 281 15.61 -7.22 17.49
N PHE A 282 14.39 -6.91 17.07
CA PHE A 282 13.84 -5.56 17.15
C PHE A 282 13.54 -5.15 18.58
N SER A 283 13.84 -3.90 18.91
CA SER A 283 13.44 -3.23 20.16
C SER A 283 12.92 -1.82 19.80
N GLY A 284 11.82 -1.41 20.40
CA GLY A 284 11.23 -0.11 20.10
C GLY A 284 9.70 -0.14 20.17
N TYR A 285 9.04 0.49 19.22
CA TYR A 285 7.58 0.55 19.15
C TYR A 285 7.05 -0.34 18.03
N LEU A 286 6.11 -1.22 18.36
CA LEU A 286 5.38 -2.03 17.39
C LEU A 286 3.93 -1.57 17.33
N GLN A 287 3.52 -0.98 16.21
CA GLN A 287 2.14 -0.55 15.98
C GLN A 287 1.38 -1.59 15.18
N THR A 288 0.27 -2.08 15.75
CA THR A 288 -0.55 -3.14 15.15
C THR A 288 -2.03 -2.91 15.44
N ASP A 289 -2.87 -3.75 14.84
CA ASP A 289 -4.25 -3.95 15.29
C ASP A 289 -4.32 -4.59 16.69
N GLY A 290 -5.50 -4.97 17.13
CA GLY A 290 -5.71 -5.66 18.42
C GLY A 290 -5.40 -7.15 18.42
N TYR A 291 -4.74 -7.72 17.41
CA TYR A 291 -4.47 -9.14 17.32
C TYR A 291 -3.49 -9.63 18.41
N ALA A 292 -3.92 -10.64 19.18
CA ALA A 292 -3.16 -11.13 20.33
C ALA A 292 -1.83 -11.85 19.98
N GLY A 293 -1.66 -12.26 18.70
CA GLY A 293 -0.44 -12.90 18.23
C GLY A 293 0.82 -12.06 18.38
N TYR A 294 0.69 -10.74 18.40
CA TYR A 294 1.82 -9.81 18.63
C TYR A 294 2.24 -9.67 20.08
N ASN A 295 1.39 -10.08 21.05
CA ASN A 295 1.69 -9.88 22.47
C ASN A 295 2.97 -10.64 22.90
N ALA A 296 3.19 -11.84 22.38
CA ALA A 296 4.34 -12.67 22.75
C ALA A 296 5.67 -11.99 22.37
N VAL A 297 5.81 -11.49 21.15
CA VAL A 297 7.04 -10.82 20.71
C VAL A 297 7.27 -9.51 21.47
N CYS A 298 6.20 -8.78 21.81
CA CYS A 298 6.32 -7.55 22.59
C CYS A 298 6.89 -7.82 24.00
N ILE A 299 6.46 -8.90 24.64
CA ILE A 299 6.97 -9.28 25.95
C ILE A 299 8.42 -9.78 25.87
N THR A 300 8.71 -10.66 24.90
CA THR A 300 10.03 -11.30 24.78
C THR A 300 11.13 -10.30 24.43
N ASN A 301 10.85 -9.36 23.52
CA ASN A 301 11.83 -8.40 23.02
C ASN A 301 11.72 -7.02 23.70
N HIS A 302 10.94 -6.89 24.79
CA HIS A 302 10.68 -5.63 25.49
C HIS A 302 10.19 -4.50 24.58
N ILE A 303 9.35 -4.84 23.57
CA ILE A 303 8.77 -3.91 22.60
C ILE A 303 7.55 -3.22 23.20
N THR A 304 7.45 -1.90 23.04
CA THR A 304 6.25 -1.15 23.41
C THR A 304 5.20 -1.28 22.32
N GLN A 305 4.10 -1.97 22.60
CA GLN A 305 3.01 -2.15 21.64
C GLN A 305 2.12 -0.92 21.57
N VAL A 306 1.88 -0.40 20.36
CA VAL A 306 1.01 0.75 20.05
C VAL A 306 -0.26 0.24 19.40
N GLY A 307 -1.42 0.63 19.92
CA GLY A 307 -2.72 0.24 19.38
C GLY A 307 -3.18 1.12 18.22
N CYS A 308 -4.22 0.66 17.53
CA CYS A 308 -4.83 1.35 16.39
C CYS A 308 -6.20 1.93 16.78
N TRP A 309 -6.36 3.27 16.69
CA TRP A 309 -7.65 3.92 16.94
C TRP A 309 -8.67 3.68 15.83
N ASP A 310 -8.27 3.39 14.58
CA ASP A 310 -9.20 3.10 13.49
C ASP A 310 -10.03 1.86 13.79
N HIS A 311 -9.41 0.79 14.32
CA HIS A 311 -10.13 -0.40 14.74
C HIS A 311 -11.13 -0.13 15.86
N THR A 312 -10.78 0.74 16.80
CA THR A 312 -11.68 1.19 17.86
C THR A 312 -12.84 2.01 17.29
N ARG A 313 -12.52 3.00 16.44
CA ARG A 313 -13.49 3.88 15.77
C ARG A 313 -14.49 3.07 14.93
N ARG A 314 -13.99 2.10 14.14
CA ARG A 314 -14.83 1.21 13.33
C ARG A 314 -15.90 0.48 14.14
N LYS A 315 -15.52 -0.09 15.30
CA LYS A 315 -16.49 -0.78 16.16
C LYS A 315 -17.60 0.14 16.68
N PHE A 316 -17.27 1.38 17.02
CA PHE A 316 -18.29 2.37 17.41
C PHE A 316 -19.11 2.83 16.20
N LYS A 317 -18.51 2.94 15.01
CA LYS A 317 -19.22 3.26 13.78
C LYS A 317 -20.23 2.16 13.41
N GLU A 318 -19.84 0.90 13.49
CA GLU A 318 -20.75 -0.24 13.31
C GLU A 318 -21.90 -0.22 14.33
N ALA A 319 -21.63 0.14 15.58
CA ALA A 319 -22.65 0.29 16.61
C ALA A 319 -23.59 1.47 16.31
N GLN A 320 -23.09 2.57 15.75
CA GLN A 320 -23.89 3.71 15.30
C GLN A 320 -24.79 3.32 14.12
N ASP A 321 -24.23 2.71 13.08
CA ASP A 321 -24.95 2.36 11.84
C ASP A 321 -26.06 1.33 12.08
N ALA A 322 -25.87 0.43 13.04
CA ALA A 322 -26.88 -0.56 13.43
C ALA A 322 -28.07 0.02 14.21
N GLN A 323 -28.03 1.30 14.58
CA GLN A 323 -29.16 1.93 15.29
C GLN A 323 -30.39 2.12 14.41
N PRO A 324 -31.60 2.14 15.00
CA PRO A 324 -32.81 2.49 14.29
C PRO A 324 -32.73 3.91 13.77
N LYS A 325 -32.96 4.11 12.48
CA LYS A 325 -33.07 5.47 11.92
C LYS A 325 -34.18 6.24 12.65
N PRO A 326 -33.96 7.53 12.96
CA PRO A 326 -34.99 8.35 13.61
C PRO A 326 -36.25 8.38 12.76
N LYS A 327 -37.40 8.34 13.43
CA LYS A 327 -38.69 8.49 12.73
C LYS A 327 -38.76 9.90 12.14
N LYS A 328 -39.30 10.01 10.91
CA LYS A 328 -39.45 11.31 10.20
C LYS A 328 -40.08 12.37 11.13
N GLY A 329 -39.42 13.50 11.33
CA GLY A 329 -39.89 14.59 12.19
C GLY A 329 -39.53 14.50 13.68
N LYS A 330 -38.75 13.46 14.10
CA LYS A 330 -38.22 13.41 15.47
C LYS A 330 -36.72 13.68 15.47
N PRO A 331 -36.19 14.51 16.42
CA PRO A 331 -34.76 14.74 16.52
C PRO A 331 -34.01 13.44 16.84
N HIS A 332 -32.82 13.28 16.26
CA HIS A 332 -31.91 12.18 16.58
C HIS A 332 -31.43 12.31 18.03
N ARG A 333 -31.77 11.36 18.88
CA ARG A 333 -31.19 11.30 20.21
C ARG A 333 -29.84 10.64 20.15
N ALA A 334 -28.77 11.38 20.41
CA ALA A 334 -27.41 10.87 20.42
C ALA A 334 -27.29 9.64 21.33
N SER A 335 -26.74 8.57 20.79
CA SER A 335 -26.48 7.35 21.54
C SER A 335 -25.15 7.43 22.26
N LYS A 336 -24.83 6.41 23.07
CA LYS A 336 -23.52 6.30 23.71
C LYS A 336 -22.40 6.05 22.69
N ALA A 337 -22.70 5.38 21.56
CA ALA A 337 -21.76 5.19 20.46
C ALA A 337 -21.47 6.52 19.75
N ASP A 338 -22.49 7.33 19.49
CA ASP A 338 -22.32 8.67 18.87
C ASP A 338 -21.42 9.57 19.72
N HIS A 339 -21.64 9.57 21.05
CA HIS A 339 -20.82 10.36 21.96
C HIS A 339 -19.35 9.95 21.92
N LEU A 340 -19.07 8.64 21.96
CA LEU A 340 -17.69 8.14 21.89
C LEU A 340 -17.05 8.38 20.52
N LEU A 341 -17.80 8.24 19.42
CA LEU A 341 -17.33 8.60 18.09
C LEU A 341 -16.95 10.08 17.99
N SER A 342 -17.78 10.98 18.53
CA SER A 342 -17.46 12.41 18.55
C SER A 342 -16.14 12.70 19.27
N LEU A 343 -15.89 12.06 20.44
CA LEU A 343 -14.64 12.22 21.18
C LEU A 343 -13.45 11.63 20.39
N ILE A 344 -13.63 10.47 19.76
CA ILE A 344 -12.58 9.84 18.93
C ILE A 344 -12.29 10.72 17.72
N ASN A 345 -13.30 11.24 17.02
CA ASN A 345 -13.11 12.15 15.89
C ASN A 345 -12.37 13.43 16.31
N THR A 346 -12.56 13.91 17.56
CA THR A 346 -11.78 15.03 18.10
C THR A 346 -10.29 14.70 18.19
N LEU A 347 -9.91 13.46 18.54
CA LEU A 347 -8.50 13.04 18.52
C LEU A 347 -7.94 13.10 17.10
N TYR A 348 -8.67 12.62 16.09
CA TYR A 348 -8.26 12.69 14.69
C TYR A 348 -8.16 14.12 14.17
N MET A 349 -9.07 14.99 14.57
CA MET A 349 -8.99 16.41 14.23
C MET A 349 -7.71 17.05 14.79
N ILE A 350 -7.33 16.73 16.04
CA ILE A 350 -6.08 17.20 16.63
C ILE A 350 -4.89 16.70 15.81
N GLU A 351 -4.83 15.39 15.47
CA GLU A 351 -3.75 14.80 14.70
C GLU A 351 -3.59 15.45 13.31
N ARG A 352 -4.70 15.77 12.62
CA ARG A 352 -4.65 16.51 11.35
C ARG A 352 -4.05 17.91 11.52
N GLN A 353 -4.42 18.63 12.55
CA GLN A 353 -3.91 19.97 12.80
C GLN A 353 -2.42 19.99 13.16
N ILE A 354 -1.93 18.98 13.88
CA ILE A 354 -0.53 18.87 14.27
C ILE A 354 0.36 18.16 13.25
N LYS A 355 -0.20 17.63 12.17
CA LYS A 355 0.52 16.88 11.14
C LYS A 355 1.81 17.58 10.64
N PRO A 356 1.82 18.92 10.35
CA PRO A 356 3.01 19.62 9.86
C PRO A 356 4.07 19.89 10.94
N LEU A 357 3.79 19.64 12.21
CA LEU A 357 4.68 19.96 13.32
C LEU A 357 5.80 18.92 13.46
N SER A 358 6.89 19.32 14.12
CA SER A 358 7.96 18.41 14.52
C SER A 358 7.50 17.38 15.56
N ALA A 359 8.23 16.27 15.71
CA ALA A 359 7.90 15.25 16.71
C ALA A 359 7.81 15.80 18.16
N ALA A 360 8.70 16.72 18.53
CA ALA A 360 8.69 17.35 19.84
C ALA A 360 7.42 18.21 20.05
N GLU A 361 7.04 18.99 19.04
CA GLU A 361 5.83 19.79 19.08
C GLU A 361 4.57 18.93 19.09
N LYS A 362 4.52 17.87 18.26
CA LYS A 362 3.42 16.88 18.29
C LYS A 362 3.24 16.27 19.67
N PHE A 363 4.32 15.88 20.31
CA PHE A 363 4.28 15.35 21.68
C PHE A 363 3.67 16.37 22.66
N GLN A 364 4.09 17.65 22.61
CA GLN A 364 3.54 18.71 23.46
C GLN A 364 2.05 18.94 23.20
N GLN A 365 1.65 19.02 21.93
CA GLN A 365 0.24 19.20 21.56
C GLN A 365 -0.63 18.02 21.99
N ARG A 366 -0.15 16.80 21.86
CA ARG A 366 -0.84 15.60 22.35
C ARG A 366 -1.01 15.62 23.86
N CYS A 367 0.02 16.05 24.60
CA CYS A 367 -0.07 16.18 26.08
C CYS A 367 -1.13 17.23 26.49
N GLN A 368 -1.20 18.36 25.76
CA GLN A 368 -2.11 19.46 26.09
C GLN A 368 -3.54 19.22 25.63
N ARG A 369 -3.73 18.60 24.46
CA ARG A 369 -5.03 18.51 23.79
C ARG A 369 -5.59 17.10 23.74
N SER A 370 -4.79 16.09 23.37
CA SER A 370 -5.28 14.73 23.20
C SER A 370 -5.48 14.02 24.54
N ARG A 371 -4.56 14.17 25.51
CA ARG A 371 -4.72 13.56 26.84
C ARG A 371 -5.99 13.94 27.58
N PRO A 372 -6.43 15.23 27.60
CA PRO A 372 -7.73 15.58 28.20
C PRO A 372 -8.92 14.85 27.53
N ILE A 373 -8.88 14.69 26.18
CA ILE A 373 -9.95 13.95 25.49
C ILE A 373 -9.89 12.46 25.82
N LEU A 374 -8.70 11.86 25.87
CA LEU A 374 -8.53 10.46 26.34
C LEU A 374 -9.09 10.25 27.74
N ASN A 375 -8.83 11.17 28.66
CA ASN A 375 -9.41 11.12 30.00
C ASN A 375 -10.95 11.21 29.99
N LYS A 376 -11.53 12.04 29.12
CA LYS A 376 -13.00 12.11 28.93
C LYS A 376 -13.55 10.79 28.38
N ILE A 377 -12.89 10.19 27.39
CA ILE A 377 -13.28 8.88 26.84
C ILE A 377 -13.24 7.82 27.93
N LYS A 378 -12.16 7.76 28.71
CA LYS A 378 -12.00 6.77 29.78
C LYS A 378 -13.09 6.92 30.85
N ALA A 379 -13.30 8.12 31.36
CA ALA A 379 -14.34 8.40 32.37
C ALA A 379 -15.72 8.02 31.84
N TYR A 380 -16.05 8.41 30.61
CA TYR A 380 -17.35 8.10 30.01
C TYR A 380 -17.58 6.59 29.85
N VAL A 381 -16.57 5.85 29.45
CA VAL A 381 -16.64 4.38 29.33
C VAL A 381 -16.81 3.73 30.71
N ASP A 382 -16.04 4.13 31.70
CA ASP A 382 -16.12 3.59 33.07
C ASP A 382 -17.52 3.81 33.66
N ASP A 383 -18.12 4.98 33.45
CA ASP A 383 -19.46 5.33 33.91
C ASP A 383 -20.59 4.62 33.17
N ASN A 384 -20.37 4.24 31.91
CA ASN A 384 -21.45 3.79 31.02
C ASN A 384 -21.36 2.32 30.59
N ARG A 385 -20.20 1.63 30.69
CA ARG A 385 -20.04 0.27 30.20
C ARG A 385 -20.98 -0.75 30.84
N GLN A 386 -21.34 -0.53 32.12
CA GLN A 386 -22.29 -1.39 32.82
C GLN A 386 -23.77 -1.07 32.50
N LYS A 387 -24.03 0.08 31.87
CA LYS A 387 -25.36 0.56 31.45
C LYS A 387 -25.71 0.19 30.02
N VAL A 388 -24.91 -0.64 29.35
CA VAL A 388 -25.15 -1.19 28.02
C VAL A 388 -25.08 -2.70 28.04
N PRO A 389 -25.88 -3.40 27.19
CA PRO A 389 -25.77 -4.85 27.04
C PRO A 389 -24.38 -5.25 26.59
N LYS A 390 -23.70 -6.13 27.31
CA LYS A 390 -22.32 -6.55 27.01
C LYS A 390 -22.14 -7.14 25.62
N GLU A 391 -23.15 -7.86 25.15
CA GLU A 391 -23.17 -8.54 23.85
C GLU A 391 -23.74 -7.68 22.72
N GLY A 392 -24.24 -6.46 23.03
CA GLY A 392 -24.64 -5.48 22.01
C GLY A 392 -23.42 -4.82 21.38
N LEU A 393 -23.54 -4.32 20.16
CA LEU A 393 -22.41 -3.72 19.42
C LEU A 393 -21.70 -2.62 20.21
N THR A 394 -22.44 -1.72 20.88
CA THR A 394 -21.85 -0.70 21.76
C THR A 394 -21.08 -1.32 22.93
N GLY A 395 -21.62 -2.38 23.55
CA GLY A 395 -20.95 -3.08 24.66
C GLY A 395 -19.67 -3.78 24.22
N LEU A 396 -19.68 -4.42 23.05
CA LEU A 396 -18.51 -5.05 22.43
C LEU A 396 -17.45 -3.99 22.07
N ALA A 397 -17.86 -2.84 21.51
CA ALA A 397 -16.96 -1.74 21.19
C ALA A 397 -16.30 -1.16 22.47
N MET A 398 -17.06 -0.93 23.54
CA MET A 398 -16.52 -0.49 24.82
C MET A 398 -15.57 -1.53 25.45
N THR A 399 -15.90 -2.80 25.33
CA THR A 399 -15.02 -3.90 25.83
C THR A 399 -13.71 -3.93 25.07
N TYR A 400 -13.75 -3.80 23.74
CA TYR A 400 -12.54 -3.71 22.92
C TYR A 400 -11.68 -2.50 23.32
N LEU A 401 -12.29 -1.33 23.44
CA LEU A 401 -11.61 -0.10 23.85
C LEU A 401 -10.90 -0.27 25.21
N VAL A 402 -11.57 -0.86 26.20
CA VAL A 402 -10.97 -1.10 27.53
C VAL A 402 -9.81 -2.08 27.45
N ASN A 403 -9.96 -3.16 26.70
CA ASN A 403 -8.90 -4.17 26.56
C ASN A 403 -7.66 -3.64 25.80
N GLN A 404 -7.81 -2.64 24.96
CA GLN A 404 -6.72 -2.04 24.21
C GLN A 404 -6.25 -0.70 24.80
N TRP A 405 -6.84 -0.23 25.90
CA TRP A 405 -6.65 1.13 26.41
C TRP A 405 -5.18 1.52 26.59
N ASP A 406 -4.41 0.68 27.25
CA ASP A 406 -2.99 0.96 27.53
C ASP A 406 -2.19 1.12 26.24
N LYS A 407 -2.48 0.31 25.22
CA LYS A 407 -1.84 0.37 23.89
C LYS A 407 -2.30 1.60 23.10
N LEU A 408 -3.59 1.95 23.18
CA LEU A 408 -4.19 3.06 22.46
C LEU A 408 -3.69 4.44 22.96
N THR A 409 -3.21 4.54 24.19
CA THR A 409 -2.71 5.80 24.75
C THR A 409 -1.22 6.05 24.48
N ILE A 410 -0.47 5.02 24.07
CA ILE A 410 0.98 5.10 23.83
C ILE A 410 1.36 6.12 22.75
N TYR A 411 0.53 6.34 21.70
CA TYR A 411 0.85 7.31 20.66
C TYR A 411 1.06 8.74 21.21
N CYS A 412 0.53 9.05 22.38
CA CYS A 412 0.75 10.33 23.06
C CYS A 412 2.11 10.43 23.78
N THR A 413 2.91 9.37 23.83
CA THR A 413 4.20 9.36 24.55
C THR A 413 5.39 9.72 23.64
N ASN A 414 5.21 9.65 22.32
CA ASN A 414 6.25 9.97 21.35
C ASN A 414 5.59 10.62 20.11
N GLY A 415 6.13 11.75 19.65
CA GLY A 415 5.60 12.49 18.49
C GLY A 415 5.78 11.80 17.14
N GLU A 416 6.67 10.82 17.04
CA GLU A 416 6.87 10.01 15.83
C GLU A 416 5.79 8.93 15.63
N LEU A 417 5.07 8.56 16.70
CA LEU A 417 4.03 7.53 16.62
C LEU A 417 2.78 8.07 15.94
N ASN A 418 2.05 7.19 15.27
CA ASN A 418 0.76 7.51 14.65
C ASN A 418 -0.40 7.11 15.56
N ILE A 419 -1.54 7.79 15.42
CA ILE A 419 -2.77 7.43 16.13
C ILE A 419 -3.34 6.10 15.64
N SER A 420 -3.05 5.71 14.39
CA SER A 420 -3.57 4.50 13.74
C SER A 420 -2.51 3.73 12.97
N ASN A 421 -2.83 2.48 12.64
CA ASN A 421 -1.98 1.59 11.84
C ASN A 421 -2.21 1.75 10.32
N ILE A 422 -2.79 2.88 9.91
CA ILE A 422 -3.21 3.14 8.52
C ILE A 422 -2.08 2.97 7.50
N LEU A 423 -0.84 3.27 7.87
CA LEU A 423 0.29 3.15 6.96
C LEU A 423 0.57 1.68 6.61
N ALA A 424 0.45 0.74 7.56
CA ALA A 424 0.58 -0.68 7.28
C ALA A 424 -0.62 -1.20 6.47
N GLU A 425 -1.84 -0.74 6.79
CA GLU A 425 -3.05 -1.06 6.02
C GLU A 425 -2.94 -0.55 4.57
N ASN A 426 -2.40 0.64 4.34
CA ASN A 426 -2.14 1.16 3.00
C ASN A 426 -1.00 0.40 2.29
N ALA A 427 0.03 -0.03 3.02
CA ALA A 427 1.13 -0.81 2.44
C ALA A 427 0.67 -2.20 1.97
N ILE A 428 -0.26 -2.86 2.68
CA ILE A 428 -0.79 -4.17 2.28
C ILE A 428 -1.84 -4.09 1.18
N ARG A 429 -2.47 -2.93 0.98
CA ARG A 429 -3.55 -2.69 0.03
C ARG A 429 -3.24 -3.09 -1.42
N PRO A 430 -2.07 -2.80 -2.03
CA PRO A 430 -1.74 -3.25 -3.38
C PRO A 430 -1.79 -4.77 -3.52
N PHE A 431 -1.36 -5.51 -2.50
CA PHE A 431 -1.47 -6.96 -2.46
C PHE A 431 -2.93 -7.42 -2.42
N VAL A 432 -3.76 -6.81 -1.57
CA VAL A 432 -5.19 -7.16 -1.43
C VAL A 432 -5.95 -6.90 -2.73
N ILE A 433 -5.68 -5.78 -3.41
CA ILE A 433 -6.29 -5.44 -4.71
C ILE A 433 -5.81 -6.45 -5.78
N GLY A 434 -4.51 -6.67 -5.89
CA GLY A 434 -3.93 -7.64 -6.83
C GLY A 434 -4.49 -9.04 -6.62
N ARG A 435 -4.63 -9.48 -5.36
CA ARG A 435 -5.24 -10.77 -5.01
C ARG A 435 -6.66 -10.93 -5.56
N LYS A 436 -7.49 -9.90 -5.53
CA LYS A 436 -8.83 -9.94 -6.13
C LYS A 436 -8.79 -10.23 -7.65
N ALA A 437 -7.70 -9.86 -8.33
CA ALA A 437 -7.55 -10.09 -9.76
C ALA A 437 -6.99 -11.48 -10.09
N TRP A 438 -5.99 -11.99 -9.33
CA TRP A 438 -5.35 -13.28 -9.60
C TRP A 438 -5.80 -14.42 -8.67
N LEU A 439 -6.61 -14.14 -7.63
CA LEU A 439 -7.34 -15.01 -6.72
C LEU A 439 -6.45 -15.84 -5.78
N PHE A 440 -5.48 -16.60 -6.26
CA PHE A 440 -4.66 -17.52 -5.47
C PHE A 440 -3.21 -17.62 -5.98
N SER A 441 -2.33 -18.18 -5.15
CA SER A 441 -1.02 -18.69 -5.56
C SER A 441 -1.10 -20.22 -5.69
N ASP A 442 -0.57 -20.78 -6.78
CA ASP A 442 -0.60 -22.23 -6.98
C ASP A 442 0.30 -22.97 -5.96
N THR A 443 1.46 -22.38 -5.65
CA THR A 443 2.46 -22.99 -4.78
C THR A 443 2.99 -22.03 -3.72
N PRO A 444 3.53 -22.54 -2.58
CA PRO A 444 4.25 -21.72 -1.60
C PRO A 444 5.44 -20.95 -2.19
N LYS A 445 6.13 -21.52 -3.18
CA LYS A 445 7.22 -20.85 -3.90
C LYS A 445 6.72 -19.60 -4.62
N GLY A 446 5.56 -19.68 -5.26
CA GLY A 446 4.91 -18.54 -5.92
C GLY A 446 4.47 -17.47 -4.92
N ALA A 447 3.93 -17.86 -3.76
CA ALA A 447 3.55 -16.94 -2.70
C ALA A 447 4.77 -16.21 -2.10
N ARG A 448 5.87 -16.92 -1.82
CA ARG A 448 7.13 -16.32 -1.35
C ARG A 448 7.75 -15.39 -2.39
N ALA A 449 7.75 -15.80 -3.67
CA ALA A 449 8.21 -14.92 -4.75
C ALA A 449 7.39 -13.63 -4.82
N SER A 450 6.06 -13.73 -4.67
CA SER A 450 5.20 -12.54 -4.62
C SER A 450 5.55 -11.62 -3.44
N ALA A 451 5.83 -12.18 -2.26
CA ALA A 451 6.26 -11.41 -1.10
C ALA A 451 7.54 -10.61 -1.38
N ILE A 452 8.56 -11.25 -2.00
CA ILE A 452 9.82 -10.61 -2.37
C ILE A 452 9.59 -9.45 -3.35
N HIS A 453 8.79 -9.68 -4.39
CA HIS A 453 8.53 -8.66 -5.41
C HIS A 453 7.73 -7.48 -4.84
N TYR A 454 6.68 -7.74 -4.05
CA TYR A 454 5.95 -6.68 -3.35
C TYR A 454 6.86 -5.89 -2.41
N SER A 455 7.74 -6.56 -1.67
CA SER A 455 8.69 -5.88 -0.77
C SER A 455 9.56 -4.85 -1.51
N LEU A 456 10.16 -5.25 -2.63
CA LEU A 456 11.02 -4.36 -3.42
C LEU A 456 10.23 -3.24 -4.09
N ILE A 457 9.07 -3.55 -4.67
CA ILE A 457 8.21 -2.59 -5.36
C ILE A 457 7.68 -1.54 -4.39
N GLU A 458 7.11 -1.97 -3.26
CA GLU A 458 6.52 -1.04 -2.30
C GLU A 458 7.59 -0.25 -1.54
N THR A 459 8.77 -0.84 -1.27
CA THR A 459 9.91 -0.10 -0.72
C THR A 459 10.42 0.95 -1.72
N ALA A 460 10.52 0.62 -3.02
CA ALA A 460 10.90 1.58 -4.05
C ALA A 460 9.90 2.76 -4.12
N LYS A 461 8.60 2.48 -4.15
CA LYS A 461 7.54 3.50 -4.12
C LYS A 461 7.60 4.37 -2.87
N ALA A 462 7.77 3.78 -1.69
CA ALA A 462 7.90 4.50 -0.43
C ALA A 462 9.11 5.46 -0.43
N ASN A 463 10.14 5.15 -1.23
CA ASN A 463 11.31 5.99 -1.44
C ASN A 463 11.20 6.93 -2.66
N GLY A 464 10.03 7.02 -3.31
CA GLY A 464 9.80 7.91 -4.45
C GLY A 464 10.41 7.45 -5.77
N LEU A 465 10.82 6.17 -5.86
CA LEU A 465 11.36 5.59 -7.08
C LEU A 465 10.25 4.96 -7.93
N GLU A 466 10.37 5.10 -9.26
CA GLU A 466 9.49 4.43 -10.20
C GLU A 466 9.88 2.93 -10.27
N PRO A 467 8.97 1.98 -10.00
CA PRO A 467 9.29 0.57 -9.84
C PRO A 467 9.92 -0.11 -11.06
N TYR A 468 9.49 0.22 -12.27
CA TYR A 468 10.04 -0.38 -13.49
C TYR A 468 11.51 -0.01 -13.66
N THR A 469 11.82 1.28 -13.55
CA THR A 469 13.18 1.81 -13.66
C THR A 469 14.09 1.26 -12.56
N TYR A 470 13.59 1.21 -11.32
CA TYR A 470 14.31 0.64 -10.18
C TYR A 470 14.67 -0.83 -10.40
N LEU A 471 13.68 -1.67 -10.76
CA LEU A 471 13.89 -3.10 -10.94
C LEU A 471 14.82 -3.41 -12.12
N ILE A 472 14.77 -2.64 -13.23
CA ILE A 472 15.73 -2.78 -14.33
C ILE A 472 17.15 -2.51 -13.83
N HIS A 473 17.34 -1.41 -13.10
CA HIS A 473 18.65 -1.08 -12.56
C HIS A 473 19.18 -2.20 -11.67
N VAL A 474 18.39 -2.66 -10.72
CA VAL A 474 18.72 -3.75 -9.80
C VAL A 474 19.08 -5.03 -10.56
N LEU A 475 18.21 -5.48 -11.47
CA LEU A 475 18.40 -6.77 -12.16
C LEU A 475 19.54 -6.77 -13.17
N LYS A 476 19.96 -5.60 -13.67
CA LYS A 476 21.18 -5.45 -14.49
C LYS A 476 22.45 -5.43 -13.64
N ALA A 477 22.41 -4.81 -12.48
CA ALA A 477 23.59 -4.67 -11.62
C ALA A 477 23.84 -5.92 -10.75
N LEU A 478 22.78 -6.49 -10.17
CA LEU A 478 22.87 -7.59 -9.19
C LEU A 478 23.66 -8.82 -9.65
N PRO A 479 23.61 -9.29 -10.92
CA PRO A 479 24.44 -10.42 -11.36
C PRO A 479 25.95 -10.15 -11.36
N ASN A 480 26.36 -8.90 -11.21
CA ASN A 480 27.76 -8.44 -11.14
C ASN A 480 28.15 -7.94 -9.75
N ALA A 481 27.24 -7.97 -8.78
CA ALA A 481 27.49 -7.56 -7.40
C ALA A 481 28.06 -8.76 -6.61
N ASP A 482 29.37 -8.72 -6.33
CA ASP A 482 30.08 -9.81 -5.67
C ASP A 482 30.30 -9.55 -4.16
N THR A 483 29.99 -8.32 -3.66
CA THR A 483 30.13 -7.95 -2.23
C THR A 483 28.81 -7.41 -1.67
N VAL A 484 28.71 -7.43 -0.33
CA VAL A 484 27.54 -6.90 0.39
C VAL A 484 27.35 -5.41 0.10
N GLU A 485 28.43 -4.64 0.09
CA GLU A 485 28.41 -3.19 -0.15
C GLU A 485 27.88 -2.87 -1.57
N GLN A 486 28.21 -3.71 -2.55
CA GLN A 486 27.71 -3.56 -3.91
C GLN A 486 26.20 -3.84 -3.97
N ILE A 487 25.70 -4.78 -3.17
CA ILE A 487 24.25 -5.07 -3.07
C ILE A 487 23.54 -3.96 -2.28
N GLU A 488 24.14 -3.46 -1.18
CA GLU A 488 23.61 -2.33 -0.41
C GLU A 488 23.49 -1.05 -1.25
N ALA A 489 24.40 -0.82 -2.19
CA ALA A 489 24.31 0.30 -3.11
C ALA A 489 23.04 0.27 -4.00
N LEU A 490 22.40 -0.91 -4.15
CA LEU A 490 21.16 -1.09 -4.90
C LEU A 490 19.90 -0.88 -4.07
N LEU A 491 20.01 -0.60 -2.77
CA LEU A 491 18.86 -0.32 -1.91
C LEU A 491 18.18 0.99 -2.33
N PRO A 492 16.84 1.07 -2.26
CA PRO A 492 16.08 2.19 -2.81
C PRO A 492 16.51 3.57 -2.32
N TRP A 493 16.84 3.71 -1.05
CA TRP A 493 17.29 4.98 -0.46
C TRP A 493 18.70 5.41 -0.90
N ASN A 494 19.53 4.49 -1.38
CA ASN A 494 20.85 4.79 -1.91
C ASN A 494 20.80 5.25 -3.39
N LEU A 495 19.68 5.01 -4.08
CA LEU A 495 19.45 5.41 -5.46
C LEU A 495 18.65 6.72 -5.59
N LYS A 496 18.22 7.31 -4.47
CA LYS A 496 17.61 8.66 -4.48
C LYS A 496 18.64 9.67 -4.97
N LYS A 497 18.25 10.42 -5.99
CA LYS A 497 18.98 11.62 -6.44
C LYS A 497 18.38 12.86 -5.79
#